data_7b0a662a39ad6cffbee47c9c21f1d8bb
#
_entry.id   7b0a662a39ad6cffbee47c9c21f1d8bb
#
_cell.length_a   1.000
_cell.length_b   1.000
_cell.length_c   1.000
_cell.angle_alpha   90.00
_cell.angle_beta   90.00
_cell.angle_gamma   90.00
#
_symmetry.space_group_name_H-M   'P 1'
#
loop_
_entity.id
_entity.type
_entity.pdbx_description
1 polymer ?
#
loop_
_entity_poly.entity_id
_entity_poly.type
_entity_poly.pdbx_seq_one_letter_code
_entity_poly.pdbx_strand_id
1 'polypeptide(L)'
;DIERTLAAGNTGQNAAGNLYAGGIGAGNLLSIYTLPASAVDHLQDCIPVFATSRIMIILSLVFAAVGIILLIVRRRRKLAGWIMFATPLAVIGIIVALGIWAFVDFDSLFGQLHTLFFTGGSWIFPADSLLITLFPESFWMGMGIVWVAVSILACLIVSFIGRFVKR
;
A
#
# COMPACT_ATOMS: atom_id res chain seq x y z
N ASP A 1 -39.63 -8.10 44.06
CA ASP A 1 -38.35 -8.68 44.49
C ASP A 1 -37.44 -9.12 43.34
N ILE A 2 -38.00 -9.41 42.17
CA ILE A 2 -37.24 -9.79 40.94
C ILE A 2 -36.36 -8.61 40.45
N GLU A 3 -36.92 -7.37 40.47
CA GLU A 3 -36.16 -6.18 40.06
C GLU A 3 -34.98 -5.88 40.95
N ARG A 4 -35.08 -6.15 42.26
CA ARG A 4 -33.96 -6.01 43.22
C ARG A 4 -32.87 -7.05 42.96
N THR A 5 -33.24 -8.26 42.57
CA THR A 5 -32.27 -9.34 42.27
C THR A 5 -31.54 -9.05 40.92
N LEU A 6 -32.24 -8.49 39.94
CA LEU A 6 -31.63 -8.08 38.67
C LEU A 6 -30.70 -6.88 38.83
N ALA A 7 -31.07 -5.91 39.69
CA ALA A 7 -30.20 -4.77 40.00
C ALA A 7 -28.94 -5.20 40.76
N ALA A 8 -29.05 -6.17 41.70
CA ALA A 8 -27.92 -6.72 42.41
C ALA A 8 -27.00 -7.57 41.52
N GLY A 9 -27.58 -8.29 40.53
CA GLY A 9 -26.83 -9.03 39.53
C GLY A 9 -26.02 -8.10 38.62
N ASN A 10 -26.60 -6.95 38.26
CA ASN A 10 -25.92 -5.97 37.41
C ASN A 10 -24.80 -5.22 38.13
N THR A 11 -24.95 -4.96 39.44
CA THR A 11 -23.87 -4.40 40.24
C THR A 11 -22.73 -5.40 40.51
N GLY A 12 -23.04 -6.70 40.59
CA GLY A 12 -22.03 -7.76 40.67
C GLY A 12 -21.20 -7.90 39.41
N GLN A 13 -21.81 -7.77 38.22
CA GLN A 13 -21.12 -7.79 36.96
C GLN A 13 -20.23 -6.55 36.77
N ASN A 14 -20.70 -5.38 37.21
CA ASN A 14 -19.89 -4.16 37.15
C ASN A 14 -18.73 -4.19 38.16
N ALA A 15 -18.91 -4.81 39.33
CA ALA A 15 -17.85 -5.01 40.33
C ALA A 15 -16.84 -6.10 39.91
N ALA A 16 -17.31 -7.20 39.30
CA ALA A 16 -16.43 -8.21 38.72
C ALA A 16 -15.66 -7.68 37.49
N GLY A 17 -16.32 -6.86 36.65
CA GLY A 17 -15.66 -6.14 35.55
C GLY A 17 -14.57 -5.20 36.04
N ASN A 18 -14.76 -4.55 37.19
CA ASN A 18 -13.75 -3.68 37.79
C ASN A 18 -12.67 -4.46 38.57
N LEU A 19 -12.94 -5.67 39.06
CA LEU A 19 -11.93 -6.54 39.71
C LEU A 19 -10.96 -7.17 38.67
N TYR A 20 -11.44 -7.34 37.45
CA TYR A 20 -10.57 -7.65 36.29
C TYR A 20 -9.98 -6.40 35.63
N ALA A 21 -10.27 -5.20 36.11
CA ALA A 21 -9.90 -3.90 35.56
C ALA A 21 -8.56 -3.35 36.04
N GLY A 22 -7.82 -4.10 36.84
CA GLY A 22 -6.37 -4.10 36.62
C GLY A 22 -6.07 -4.82 35.30
N GLY A 23 -7.06 -5.45 34.71
CA GLY A 23 -7.09 -6.11 33.42
C GLY A 23 -8.20 -5.54 32.51
N ILE A 24 -7.99 -5.64 31.29
CA ILE A 24 -8.78 -5.25 30.14
C ILE A 24 -10.22 -5.80 30.27
N GLY A 25 -11.23 -4.96 30.50
CA GLY A 25 -12.65 -5.38 30.54
C GLY A 25 -13.10 -6.00 29.21
N ALA A 26 -14.08 -6.89 29.23
CA ALA A 26 -14.58 -7.61 28.05
C ALA A 26 -14.91 -6.67 26.86
N GLY A 27 -15.38 -5.45 27.12
CA GLY A 27 -15.58 -4.41 26.12
C GLY A 27 -14.29 -3.92 25.49
N ASN A 28 -13.21 -3.81 26.27
CA ASN A 28 -11.89 -3.45 25.77
C ASN A 28 -11.22 -4.60 25.00
N LEU A 29 -11.47 -5.86 25.39
CA LEU A 29 -10.98 -7.02 24.63
C LEU A 29 -11.60 -7.06 23.23
N LEU A 30 -12.90 -6.82 23.10
CA LEU A 30 -13.57 -6.75 21.79
C LEU A 30 -13.04 -5.59 20.95
N SER A 31 -12.73 -4.43 21.56
CA SER A 31 -12.18 -3.29 20.83
C SER A 31 -10.77 -3.51 20.30
N ILE A 32 -9.98 -4.38 20.95
CA ILE A 32 -8.64 -4.74 20.47
C ILE A 32 -8.71 -5.63 19.22
N TYR A 33 -9.78 -6.43 19.08
CA TYR A 33 -9.97 -7.35 17.97
C TYR A 33 -10.92 -6.82 16.89
N THR A 34 -11.42 -5.59 17.01
CA THR A 34 -12.25 -4.94 15.99
C THR A 34 -11.52 -3.77 15.38
N LEU A 35 -11.60 -3.66 14.04
CA LEU A 35 -11.11 -2.47 13.36
C LEU A 35 -11.97 -1.28 13.78
N PRO A 36 -11.38 -0.16 14.22
CA PRO A 36 -12.12 1.08 14.47
C PRO A 36 -12.73 1.60 13.17
N ALA A 37 -13.85 2.33 13.26
CA ALA A 37 -14.54 2.86 12.08
C ALA A 37 -13.60 3.67 11.17
N SER A 38 -12.71 4.47 11.75
CA SER A 38 -11.69 5.23 10.99
C SER A 38 -10.76 4.35 10.16
N ALA A 39 -10.41 3.15 10.66
CA ALA A 39 -9.58 2.21 9.88
C ALA A 39 -10.37 1.57 8.74
N VAL A 40 -11.65 1.27 8.96
CA VAL A 40 -12.55 0.77 7.91
C VAL A 40 -12.75 1.83 6.84
N ASP A 41 -12.99 3.09 7.22
CA ASP A 41 -13.14 4.21 6.29
C ASP A 41 -11.86 4.39 5.46
N HIS A 42 -10.67 4.38 6.10
CA HIS A 42 -9.41 4.46 5.37
C HIS A 42 -9.23 3.31 4.37
N LEU A 43 -9.55 2.08 4.74
CA LEU A 43 -9.49 0.94 3.83
C LEU A 43 -10.46 1.10 2.64
N GLN A 44 -11.63 1.67 2.87
CA GLN A 44 -12.59 2.01 1.80
C GLN A 44 -12.02 3.09 0.88
N ASP A 45 -11.36 4.11 1.41
CA ASP A 45 -10.69 5.16 0.63
C ASP A 45 -9.53 4.61 -0.21
N CYS A 46 -8.90 3.51 0.19
CA CYS A 46 -7.87 2.84 -0.59
C CYS A 46 -8.43 2.18 -1.87
N ILE A 47 -9.69 1.71 -1.86
CA ILE A 47 -10.29 0.99 -3.00
C ILE A 47 -10.24 1.80 -4.31
N PRO A 48 -10.72 3.06 -4.36
CA PRO A 48 -10.65 3.86 -5.59
C PRO A 48 -9.22 4.18 -6.00
N VAL A 49 -8.27 4.31 -5.07
CA VAL A 49 -6.85 4.54 -5.39
C VAL A 49 -6.29 3.33 -6.14
N PHE A 50 -6.52 2.11 -5.64
CA PHE A 50 -6.08 0.88 -6.32
C PHE A 50 -6.80 0.68 -7.67
N ALA A 51 -8.10 0.93 -7.74
CA ALA A 51 -8.87 0.80 -8.97
C ALA A 51 -8.36 1.77 -10.05
N THR A 52 -8.15 3.04 -9.69
CA THR A 52 -7.63 4.07 -10.59
C THR A 52 -6.20 3.74 -11.02
N SER A 53 -5.33 3.34 -10.10
CA SER A 53 -3.95 2.94 -10.41
C SER A 53 -3.91 1.79 -11.41
N ARG A 54 -4.77 0.77 -11.25
CA ARG A 54 -4.87 -0.34 -12.19
C ARG A 54 -5.28 0.12 -13.60
N ILE A 55 -6.27 1.02 -13.69
CA ILE A 55 -6.71 1.57 -14.97
C ILE A 55 -5.57 2.38 -15.62
N MET A 56 -4.88 3.22 -14.86
CA MET A 56 -3.76 4.02 -15.36
C MET A 56 -2.61 3.15 -15.87
N ILE A 57 -2.29 2.05 -15.18
CA ILE A 57 -1.27 1.08 -15.61
C ILE A 57 -1.68 0.45 -16.96
N ILE A 58 -2.92 -0.04 -17.07
CA ILE A 58 -3.41 -0.65 -18.32
C ILE A 58 -3.36 0.35 -19.47
N LEU A 59 -3.85 1.57 -19.29
CA LEU A 59 -3.81 2.62 -20.32
C LEU A 59 -2.37 2.94 -20.72
N SER A 60 -1.46 3.08 -19.76
CA SER A 60 -0.04 3.36 -20.02
C SER A 60 0.61 2.25 -20.85
N LEU A 61 0.32 0.98 -20.54
CA LEU A 61 0.82 -0.15 -21.32
C LEU A 61 0.26 -0.17 -22.74
N VAL A 62 -1.03 0.13 -22.92
CA VAL A 62 -1.66 0.22 -24.24
C VAL A 62 -1.02 1.36 -25.06
N PHE A 63 -0.87 2.55 -24.47
CA PHE A 63 -0.23 3.68 -25.16
C PHE A 63 1.23 3.38 -25.52
N ALA A 64 1.98 2.75 -24.62
CA ALA A 64 3.36 2.35 -24.90
C ALA A 64 3.42 1.33 -26.06
N ALA A 65 2.56 0.30 -26.04
CA ALA A 65 2.51 -0.70 -27.10
C ALA A 65 2.14 -0.09 -28.45
N VAL A 66 1.08 0.71 -28.51
CA VAL A 66 0.65 1.42 -29.72
C VAL A 66 1.75 2.34 -30.24
N GLY A 67 2.38 3.13 -29.37
CA GLY A 67 3.48 4.03 -29.73
C GLY A 67 4.67 3.28 -30.34
N ILE A 68 5.08 2.17 -29.74
CA ILE A 68 6.18 1.34 -30.27
C ILE A 68 5.79 0.72 -31.63
N ILE A 69 4.58 0.16 -31.76
CA ILE A 69 4.08 -0.40 -33.02
C ILE A 69 4.09 0.67 -34.12
N LEU A 70 3.57 1.86 -33.86
CA LEU A 70 3.55 2.96 -34.83
C LEU A 70 4.95 3.37 -35.26
N LEU A 71 5.91 3.44 -34.35
CA LEU A 71 7.31 3.74 -34.69
C LEU A 71 7.91 2.65 -35.59
N ILE A 72 7.63 1.38 -35.33
CA ILE A 72 8.10 0.25 -36.16
C ILE A 72 7.47 0.31 -37.55
N VAL A 73 6.15 0.52 -37.64
CA VAL A 73 5.42 0.63 -38.91
C VAL A 73 5.92 1.82 -39.72
N ARG A 74 6.21 2.95 -39.06
CA ARG A 74 6.80 4.15 -39.67
C ARG A 74 8.29 4.00 -40.02
N ARG A 75 8.83 2.77 -39.97
CA ARG A 75 10.26 2.47 -40.25
C ARG A 75 11.25 3.19 -39.31
N ARG A 76 10.81 3.62 -38.14
CA ARG A 76 11.62 4.30 -37.11
C ARG A 76 12.15 3.31 -36.04
N ARG A 77 12.58 2.11 -36.46
CA ARG A 77 13.00 1.03 -35.55
C ARG A 77 14.11 1.43 -34.59
N LYS A 78 15.09 2.21 -35.06
CA LYS A 78 16.16 2.73 -34.20
C LYS A 78 15.63 3.56 -33.04
N LEU A 79 14.64 4.44 -33.29
CA LEU A 79 14.01 5.26 -32.26
C LEU A 79 13.18 4.39 -31.31
N ALA A 80 12.38 3.45 -31.83
CA ALA A 80 11.63 2.51 -31.01
C ALA A 80 12.54 1.72 -30.07
N GLY A 81 13.64 1.15 -30.60
CA GLY A 81 14.60 0.41 -29.82
C GLY A 81 15.35 1.27 -28.79
N TRP A 82 15.63 2.53 -29.09
CA TRP A 82 16.23 3.48 -28.14
C TRP A 82 15.26 3.80 -26.99
N ILE A 83 13.99 4.05 -27.27
CA ILE A 83 12.96 4.28 -26.24
C ILE A 83 12.81 3.05 -25.35
N MET A 84 12.67 1.85 -25.96
CA MET A 84 12.59 0.60 -25.20
C MET A 84 13.85 0.30 -24.36
N PHE A 85 15.02 0.78 -24.78
CA PHE A 85 16.25 0.59 -24.04
C PHE A 85 16.43 1.61 -22.91
N ALA A 86 16.26 2.89 -23.19
CA ALA A 86 16.61 3.97 -22.26
C ALA A 86 15.53 4.24 -21.22
N THR A 87 14.24 4.17 -21.58
CA THR A 87 13.13 4.48 -20.66
C THR A 87 13.10 3.54 -19.45
N PRO A 88 13.19 2.19 -19.61
CA PRO A 88 13.20 1.31 -18.45
C PRO A 88 14.43 1.52 -17.55
N LEU A 89 15.58 1.87 -18.11
CA LEU A 89 16.78 2.19 -17.30
C LEU A 89 16.57 3.45 -16.45
N ALA A 90 15.91 4.46 -16.99
CA ALA A 90 15.52 5.63 -16.21
C ALA A 90 14.53 5.28 -15.09
N VAL A 91 13.56 4.40 -15.38
CA VAL A 91 12.61 3.90 -14.37
C VAL A 91 13.34 3.12 -13.27
N ILE A 92 14.31 2.27 -13.61
CA ILE A 92 15.15 1.58 -12.61
C ILE A 92 15.85 2.61 -11.71
N GLY A 93 16.41 3.68 -12.27
CA GLY A 93 17.02 4.75 -11.49
C GLY A 93 16.08 5.37 -10.46
N ILE A 94 14.83 5.64 -10.85
CA ILE A 94 13.78 6.16 -9.95
C ILE A 94 13.44 5.12 -8.86
N ILE A 95 13.25 3.86 -9.24
CA ILE A 95 12.94 2.77 -8.29
C ILE A 95 14.06 2.61 -7.27
N VAL A 96 15.31 2.65 -7.71
CA VAL A 96 16.47 2.58 -6.81
C VAL A 96 16.52 3.77 -5.86
N ALA A 97 16.29 4.99 -6.35
CA ALA A 97 16.25 6.18 -5.51
C ALA A 97 15.15 6.10 -4.43
N LEU A 98 13.93 5.66 -4.80
CA LEU A 98 12.83 5.44 -3.86
C LEU A 98 13.15 4.29 -2.88
N GLY A 99 13.79 3.23 -3.36
CA GLY A 99 14.23 2.10 -2.52
C GLY A 99 15.27 2.52 -1.48
N ILE A 100 16.23 3.37 -1.87
CA ILE A 100 17.20 3.94 -0.94
C ILE A 100 16.49 4.82 0.10
N TRP A 101 15.55 5.66 -0.31
CA TRP A 101 14.76 6.46 0.62
C TRP A 101 13.98 5.59 1.60
N ALA A 102 13.27 4.56 1.11
CA ALA A 102 12.55 3.61 1.96
C ALA A 102 13.47 2.91 2.98
N PHE A 103 14.70 2.58 2.56
CA PHE A 103 15.67 1.91 3.43
C PHE A 103 16.24 2.85 4.51
N VAL A 104 16.42 4.12 4.20
CA VAL A 104 16.97 5.13 5.14
C VAL A 104 15.90 5.65 6.08
N ASP A 105 14.69 5.91 5.58
CA ASP A 105 13.58 6.51 6.33
C ASP A 105 12.24 6.08 5.71
N PHE A 106 11.79 4.89 6.12
CA PHE A 106 10.53 4.32 5.64
C PHE A 106 9.32 5.17 6.01
N ASP A 107 9.27 5.67 7.24
CA ASP A 107 8.14 6.46 7.74
C ASP A 107 7.95 7.74 6.93
N SER A 108 9.04 8.41 6.60
CA SER A 108 9.01 9.60 5.75
C SER A 108 8.48 9.29 4.36
N LEU A 109 8.98 8.25 3.69
CA LEU A 109 8.49 7.86 2.36
C LEU A 109 7.03 7.43 2.41
N PHE A 110 6.68 6.58 3.38
CA PHE A 110 5.32 6.08 3.57
C PHE A 110 4.33 7.22 3.84
N GLY A 111 4.70 8.16 4.72
CA GLY A 111 3.92 9.35 5.02
C GLY A 111 3.73 10.24 3.79
N GLN A 112 4.79 10.51 3.01
CA GLN A 112 4.68 11.31 1.79
C GLN A 112 3.77 10.65 0.75
N LEU A 113 3.85 9.34 0.56
CA LEU A 113 2.95 8.62 -0.33
C LEU A 113 1.49 8.71 0.13
N HIS A 114 1.24 8.60 1.44
CA HIS A 114 -0.11 8.73 1.98
C HIS A 114 -0.68 10.13 1.80
N THR A 115 0.10 11.18 2.05
CA THR A 115 -0.34 12.57 1.84
C THR A 115 -0.64 12.89 0.37
N LEU A 116 -0.07 12.16 -0.57
CA LEU A 116 -0.37 12.32 -2.00
C LEU A 116 -1.77 11.82 -2.36
N PHE A 117 -2.26 10.79 -1.68
CA PHE A 117 -3.53 10.13 -2.00
C PHE A 117 -4.65 10.43 -1.01
N PHE A 118 -4.31 10.75 0.24
CA PHE A 118 -5.25 10.93 1.34
C PHE A 118 -5.07 12.28 2.01
N THR A 119 -6.17 12.97 2.28
CA THR A 119 -6.17 14.28 2.93
C THR A 119 -6.51 14.17 4.41
N GLY A 120 -6.13 15.18 5.22
CA GLY A 120 -6.60 15.32 6.59
C GLY A 120 -6.05 14.33 7.62
N GLY A 121 -5.02 13.53 7.28
CA GLY A 121 -4.42 12.59 8.24
C GLY A 121 -5.28 11.37 8.57
N SER A 122 -6.30 11.05 7.76
CA SER A 122 -7.21 9.91 7.94
C SER A 122 -6.52 8.53 7.92
N TRP A 123 -5.24 8.49 7.56
CA TRP A 123 -4.39 7.30 7.48
C TRP A 123 -3.42 7.15 8.66
N ILE A 124 -3.45 8.06 9.64
CA ILE A 124 -2.56 8.00 10.80
C ILE A 124 -3.27 7.26 11.94
N PHE A 125 -2.71 6.12 12.34
CA PHE A 125 -3.26 5.27 13.39
C PHE A 125 -2.25 5.06 14.52
N PRO A 126 -2.72 4.84 15.77
CA PRO A 126 -1.86 4.44 16.87
C PRO A 126 -1.08 3.17 16.56
N ALA A 127 0.18 3.09 17.04
CA ALA A 127 1.07 1.95 16.77
C ALA A 127 0.53 0.61 17.30
N ASP A 128 -0.29 0.65 18.36
CA ASP A 128 -0.96 -0.48 18.98
C ASP A 128 -2.32 -0.82 18.35
N SER A 129 -2.75 -0.08 17.32
CA SER A 129 -4.01 -0.37 16.65
C SER A 129 -3.96 -1.71 15.90
N LEU A 130 -5.12 -2.38 15.81
CA LEU A 130 -5.24 -3.65 15.10
C LEU A 130 -4.78 -3.52 13.63
N LEU A 131 -5.07 -2.39 12.98
CA LEU A 131 -4.65 -2.15 11.59
C LEU A 131 -3.12 -2.18 11.44
N ILE A 132 -2.39 -1.47 12.32
CA ILE A 132 -0.92 -1.44 12.30
C ILE A 132 -0.33 -2.79 12.71
N THR A 133 -0.98 -3.51 13.63
CA THR A 133 -0.57 -4.86 14.02
C THR A 133 -0.73 -5.87 12.87
N LEU A 134 -1.79 -5.75 12.07
CA LEU A 134 -2.02 -6.62 10.91
C LEU A 134 -1.12 -6.28 9.72
N PHE A 135 -0.79 -5.01 9.54
CA PHE A 135 0.04 -4.49 8.45
C PHE A 135 1.23 -3.70 8.98
N PRO A 136 2.16 -4.36 9.70
CA PRO A 136 3.33 -3.71 10.26
C PRO A 136 4.29 -3.23 9.17
N GLU A 137 5.24 -2.36 9.53
CA GLU A 137 6.27 -1.85 8.62
C GLU A 137 6.98 -2.98 7.86
N SER A 138 7.32 -4.06 8.54
CA SER A 138 7.97 -5.24 7.92
C SER A 138 7.16 -5.88 6.80
N PHE A 139 5.82 -5.86 6.89
CA PHE A 139 4.94 -6.31 5.82
C PHE A 139 5.09 -5.41 4.58
N TRP A 140 5.03 -4.10 4.75
CA TRP A 140 5.15 -3.14 3.65
C TRP A 140 6.54 -3.16 3.03
N MET A 141 7.58 -3.27 3.84
CA MET A 141 8.97 -3.44 3.36
C MET A 141 9.11 -4.71 2.52
N GLY A 142 8.56 -5.84 3.00
CA GLY A 142 8.57 -7.10 2.26
C GLY A 142 7.85 -7.00 0.91
N MET A 143 6.65 -6.42 0.90
CA MET A 143 5.88 -6.17 -0.33
C MET A 143 6.63 -5.23 -1.29
N GLY A 144 7.26 -4.18 -0.76
CA GLY A 144 8.08 -3.24 -1.51
C GLY A 144 9.27 -3.93 -2.20
N ILE A 145 9.99 -4.80 -1.49
CA ILE A 145 11.13 -5.55 -2.03
C ILE A 145 10.68 -6.44 -3.20
N VAL A 146 9.58 -7.19 -3.04
CA VAL A 146 9.03 -8.03 -4.11
C VAL A 146 8.64 -7.18 -5.32
N TRP A 147 7.94 -6.06 -5.09
CA TRP A 147 7.52 -5.15 -6.16
C TRP A 147 8.72 -4.55 -6.91
N VAL A 148 9.74 -4.09 -6.20
CA VAL A 148 10.99 -3.57 -6.77
C VAL A 148 11.70 -4.63 -7.60
N ALA A 149 11.86 -5.85 -7.07
CA ALA A 149 12.54 -6.94 -7.78
C ALA A 149 11.84 -7.30 -9.10
N VAL A 150 10.51 -7.46 -9.07
CA VAL A 150 9.70 -7.76 -10.26
C VAL A 150 9.78 -6.62 -11.28
N SER A 151 9.70 -5.36 -10.81
CA SER A 151 9.75 -4.18 -11.66
C SER A 151 11.11 -4.02 -12.35
N ILE A 152 12.20 -4.22 -11.61
CA ILE A 152 13.57 -4.18 -12.17
C ILE A 152 13.73 -5.28 -13.22
N LEU A 153 13.30 -6.50 -12.92
CA LEU A 153 13.37 -7.62 -13.88
C LEU A 153 12.61 -7.31 -15.16
N ALA A 154 11.38 -6.80 -15.06
CA ALA A 154 10.58 -6.40 -16.21
C ALA A 154 11.27 -5.29 -17.03
N CYS A 155 11.82 -4.26 -16.36
CA CYS A 155 12.56 -3.19 -16.99
C CYS A 155 13.81 -3.70 -17.73
N LEU A 156 14.56 -4.63 -17.15
CA LEU A 156 15.74 -5.23 -17.78
C LEU A 156 15.35 -6.03 -19.02
N ILE A 157 14.27 -6.81 -18.98
CA ILE A 157 13.77 -7.57 -20.14
C ILE A 157 13.42 -6.61 -21.27
N VAL A 158 12.65 -5.55 -21.00
CA VAL A 158 12.26 -4.56 -22.03
C VAL A 158 13.50 -3.86 -22.60
N SER A 159 14.46 -3.46 -21.75
CA SER A 159 15.70 -2.83 -22.18
C SER A 159 16.52 -3.78 -23.06
N PHE A 160 16.60 -5.06 -22.69
CA PHE A 160 17.29 -6.07 -23.48
C PHE A 160 16.67 -6.22 -24.88
N ILE A 161 15.33 -6.34 -24.96
CA ILE A 161 14.62 -6.37 -26.25
C ILE A 161 14.91 -5.10 -27.07
N GLY A 162 14.84 -3.92 -26.44
CA GLY A 162 15.11 -2.62 -27.08
C GLY A 162 16.52 -2.56 -27.69
N ARG A 163 17.51 -3.19 -27.05
CA ARG A 163 18.87 -3.29 -27.57
C ARG A 163 18.94 -4.00 -28.95
N PHE A 164 18.11 -5.03 -29.15
CA PHE A 164 18.05 -5.74 -30.43
C PHE A 164 17.22 -5.00 -31.48
N VAL A 165 16.11 -4.37 -31.07
CA VAL A 165 15.24 -3.61 -31.99
C VAL A 165 15.96 -2.40 -32.60
N LYS A 166 16.88 -1.75 -31.86
CA LYS A 166 17.65 -0.59 -32.35
C LYS A 166 18.77 -0.90 -33.32
N ARG A 167 19.17 -2.18 -33.43
CA ARG A 167 20.15 -2.66 -34.42
C ARG A 167 19.55 -2.73 -35.80
#